data_d7167d699bc61418582b4c81e9960c82
#
_entry.id   d7167d699bc61418582b4c81e9960c82
#
_cell.length_a   1.000
_cell.length_b   1.000
_cell.length_c   1.000
_cell.angle_alpha   90.00
_cell.angle_beta   90.00
_cell.angle_gamma   90.00
#
_symmetry.space_group_name_H-M   'P 1'
#
loop_
_entity.id
_entity.type
_entity.pdbx_description
1 polymer ?
#
loop_
_entity_poly.entity_id
_entity_poly.type
_entity_poly.pdbx_seq_one_letter_code
_entity_poly.pdbx_strand_id
1 'polypeptide(L)'
;LLRERLLGEETDYVELGSPIPPRPPILCPGCPHRGVFYTLSKLKLRVSGDIGCYTLGAVAPLSAIDSVYCMGASISSLHGTAKVRGEEDKYVSVIGDSTFMHSGLTGLVNVVYNGGKTTNIIVDNSITGMTGHQDNPLTGKTLMGEKAPNLCLEDICASLGISREHIRVVDPANLTELESVIKEEVSADCASVIIARRPCALLKTAVK
;
A
#
# COMPACT_ATOMS: atom_id res chain seq x y z
N LEU A 1 -32.18 13.12 -5.79
CA LEU A 1 -31.47 14.04 -4.90
C LEU A 1 -30.94 15.29 -5.63
N LEU A 2 -30.10 15.13 -6.71
CA LEU A 2 -29.58 16.28 -7.48
C LEU A 2 -30.68 16.99 -8.27
N ARG A 3 -31.57 16.24 -8.94
CA ARG A 3 -32.69 16.83 -9.68
C ARG A 3 -33.63 17.61 -8.76
N GLU A 4 -33.95 17.07 -7.59
CA GLU A 4 -34.75 17.77 -6.59
C GLU A 4 -34.12 19.08 -6.14
N ARG A 5 -32.80 19.05 -5.81
CA ARG A 5 -32.12 20.24 -5.32
C ARG A 5 -31.84 21.30 -6.39
N LEU A 6 -31.58 20.87 -7.62
CA LEU A 6 -31.21 21.79 -8.71
C LEU A 6 -32.38 22.20 -9.58
N LEU A 7 -33.38 21.34 -9.75
CA LEU A 7 -34.48 21.56 -10.68
C LEU A 7 -35.84 21.67 -9.98
N GLY A 8 -35.92 21.39 -8.67
CA GLY A 8 -37.17 21.38 -7.92
C GLY A 8 -38.15 20.27 -8.34
N GLU A 9 -37.64 19.25 -9.05
CA GLU A 9 -38.44 18.11 -9.50
C GLU A 9 -38.62 17.11 -8.35
N GLU A 10 -39.85 16.72 -8.03
CA GLU A 10 -40.10 15.63 -7.10
C GLU A 10 -39.64 14.29 -7.70
N THR A 11 -38.96 13.49 -6.92
CA THR A 11 -38.54 12.14 -7.32
C THR A 11 -39.23 11.10 -6.43
N ASP A 12 -39.87 10.13 -7.08
CA ASP A 12 -40.43 8.98 -6.37
C ASP A 12 -39.32 8.08 -5.84
N TYR A 13 -39.18 8.01 -4.52
CA TYR A 13 -38.26 7.07 -3.88
C TYR A 13 -38.95 5.73 -3.66
N VAL A 14 -38.29 4.67 -4.06
CA VAL A 14 -38.76 3.31 -3.73
C VAL A 14 -38.50 3.06 -2.24
N GLU A 15 -39.56 2.93 -1.44
CA GLU A 15 -39.45 2.47 -0.07
C GLU A 15 -39.05 0.99 -0.05
N LEU A 16 -37.92 0.68 0.57
CA LEU A 16 -37.49 -0.70 0.75
C LEU A 16 -38.24 -1.32 1.91
N GLY A 17 -38.92 -2.43 1.68
CA GLY A 17 -39.71 -3.15 2.70
C GLY A 17 -38.90 -3.77 3.85
N SER A 18 -37.55 -3.71 3.74
CA SER A 18 -36.63 -4.14 4.79
C SER A 18 -35.32 -3.35 4.71
N PRO A 19 -34.60 -3.14 5.82
CA PRO A 19 -33.32 -2.48 5.80
C PRO A 19 -32.28 -3.27 4.96
N ILE A 20 -31.51 -2.57 4.13
CA ILE A 20 -30.42 -3.17 3.35
C ILE A 20 -29.34 -3.63 4.33
N PRO A 21 -28.91 -4.91 4.30
CA PRO A 21 -27.84 -5.36 5.17
C PRO A 21 -26.52 -4.64 4.84
N PRO A 22 -25.73 -4.27 5.85
CA PRO A 22 -24.44 -3.62 5.63
C PRO A 22 -23.49 -4.55 4.88
N ARG A 23 -22.77 -3.99 3.90
CA ARG A 23 -21.73 -4.68 3.12
C ARG A 23 -20.43 -3.89 3.22
N PRO A 24 -19.70 -3.98 4.34
CA PRO A 24 -18.45 -3.27 4.49
C PRO A 24 -17.44 -3.77 3.46
N PRO A 25 -16.62 -2.89 2.86
CA PRO A 25 -15.57 -3.29 1.95
C PRO A 25 -14.51 -4.11 2.68
N ILE A 26 -14.04 -5.18 2.04
CA ILE A 26 -12.97 -6.06 2.55
C ILE A 26 -11.99 -6.40 1.43
N LEU A 27 -10.76 -6.80 1.80
CA LEU A 27 -9.81 -7.34 0.83
C LEU A 27 -10.34 -8.62 0.19
N CYS A 28 -10.15 -8.76 -1.13
CA CYS A 28 -10.61 -9.90 -1.90
C CYS A 28 -10.08 -11.24 -1.35
N PRO A 29 -10.79 -12.37 -1.55
CA PRO A 29 -10.22 -13.70 -1.35
C PRO A 29 -8.95 -13.88 -2.18
N GLY A 30 -7.87 -14.39 -1.57
CA GLY A 30 -6.57 -14.56 -2.24
C GLY A 30 -5.79 -13.27 -2.48
N CYS A 31 -6.26 -12.12 -2.00
CA CYS A 31 -5.54 -10.86 -2.13
C CYS A 31 -4.14 -10.95 -1.48
N PRO A 32 -3.06 -10.61 -2.21
CA PRO A 32 -1.70 -10.67 -1.67
C PRO A 32 -1.47 -9.76 -0.47
N HIS A 33 -2.16 -8.65 -0.38
CA HIS A 33 -2.03 -7.70 0.73
C HIS A 33 -2.42 -8.30 2.10
N ARG A 34 -3.25 -9.35 2.12
CA ARG A 34 -3.67 -10.02 3.37
C ARG A 34 -2.48 -10.57 4.16
N GLY A 35 -1.50 -11.17 3.48
CA GLY A 35 -0.30 -11.71 4.12
C GLY A 35 0.51 -10.63 4.82
N VAL A 36 0.68 -9.47 4.17
CA VAL A 36 1.39 -8.32 4.75
C VAL A 36 0.70 -7.85 6.03
N PHE A 37 -0.59 -7.54 5.98
CA PHE A 37 -1.31 -7.01 7.14
C PHE A 37 -1.48 -8.03 8.27
N TYR A 38 -1.65 -9.30 7.94
CA TYR A 38 -1.63 -10.37 8.94
C TYR A 38 -0.30 -10.38 9.71
N THR A 39 0.83 -10.31 9.00
CA THR A 39 2.16 -10.31 9.61
C THR A 39 2.40 -9.06 10.44
N LEU A 40 2.03 -7.88 9.94
CA LEU A 40 2.16 -6.61 10.68
C LEU A 40 1.33 -6.60 11.97
N SER A 41 0.09 -7.07 11.91
CA SER A 41 -0.78 -7.22 13.08
C SER A 41 -0.20 -8.21 14.10
N LYS A 42 0.34 -9.35 13.64
CA LYS A 42 1.01 -10.34 14.49
C LYS A 42 2.23 -9.75 15.21
N LEU A 43 3.02 -8.95 14.52
CA LEU A 43 4.21 -8.29 15.05
C LEU A 43 3.89 -7.07 15.93
N LYS A 44 2.64 -6.61 15.95
CA LYS A 44 2.18 -5.43 16.69
C LYS A 44 2.97 -4.16 16.35
N LEU A 45 3.40 -4.02 15.12
CA LEU A 45 4.06 -2.83 14.63
C LEU A 45 3.06 -1.70 14.43
N ARG A 46 3.52 -0.46 14.55
CA ARG A 46 2.75 0.73 14.20
C ARG A 46 2.81 0.97 12.71
N VAL A 47 1.66 1.10 12.07
CA VAL A 47 1.56 1.16 10.60
C VAL A 47 0.97 2.48 10.14
N SER A 48 1.79 3.24 9.40
CA SER A 48 1.31 4.37 8.61
C SER A 48 0.90 3.86 7.23
N GLY A 49 -0.41 3.77 7.00
CA GLY A 49 -0.98 3.31 5.74
C GLY A 49 -1.19 4.42 4.73
N ASP A 50 -1.53 4.02 3.52
CA ASP A 50 -1.80 4.91 2.40
C ASP A 50 -3.14 4.55 1.73
N ILE A 51 -3.48 5.17 0.60
CA ILE A 51 -4.77 5.03 -0.09
C ILE A 51 -4.66 4.06 -1.26
N GLY A 52 -5.48 3.02 -1.22
CA GLY A 52 -5.59 1.96 -2.23
C GLY A 52 -6.34 0.76 -1.67
N CYS A 53 -6.34 -0.38 -2.37
CA CYS A 53 -6.93 -1.63 -1.83
C CYS A 53 -6.37 -1.97 -0.45
N TYR A 54 -5.10 -1.73 -0.24
CA TYR A 54 -4.40 -2.00 1.01
C TYR A 54 -4.85 -1.11 2.19
N THR A 55 -5.54 0.02 1.97
CA THR A 55 -6.19 0.78 3.04
C THR A 55 -7.17 -0.10 3.83
N LEU A 56 -7.74 -1.12 3.19
CA LEU A 56 -8.64 -2.10 3.84
C LEU A 56 -7.92 -2.99 4.87
N GLY A 57 -6.61 -2.90 4.99
CA GLY A 57 -5.87 -3.46 6.13
C GLY A 57 -6.20 -2.79 7.47
N ALA A 58 -6.83 -1.60 7.46
CA ALA A 58 -7.28 -0.90 8.65
C ALA A 58 -8.54 -1.51 9.28
N VAL A 59 -9.36 -2.22 8.48
CA VAL A 59 -10.63 -2.77 8.96
C VAL A 59 -10.47 -4.22 9.46
N ALA A 60 -11.42 -4.63 10.30
CA ALA A 60 -11.49 -6.01 10.78
C ALA A 60 -11.59 -7.01 9.60
N PRO A 61 -10.99 -8.21 9.72
CA PRO A 61 -10.33 -8.77 10.89
C PRO A 61 -8.85 -8.41 11.02
N LEU A 62 -8.25 -7.70 10.06
CA LEU A 62 -6.81 -7.41 10.04
C LEU A 62 -6.44 -6.30 11.04
N SER A 63 -7.15 -5.19 11.02
CA SER A 63 -6.96 -4.03 11.93
C SER A 63 -5.49 -3.68 12.16
N ALA A 64 -4.71 -3.63 11.06
CA ALA A 64 -3.26 -3.56 11.09
C ALA A 64 -2.70 -2.17 10.72
N ILE A 65 -3.55 -1.18 10.51
CA ILE A 65 -3.13 0.18 10.15
C ILE A 65 -3.61 1.15 11.23
N ASP A 66 -2.68 1.96 11.73
CA ASP A 66 -2.95 2.93 12.80
C ASP A 66 -3.36 4.31 12.26
N SER A 67 -2.86 4.70 11.09
CA SER A 67 -3.15 6.01 10.50
C SER A 67 -3.16 5.98 8.97
N VAL A 68 -4.06 6.75 8.38
CA VAL A 68 -4.13 7.01 6.93
C VAL A 68 -4.53 8.47 6.74
N TYR A 69 -3.83 9.20 5.89
CA TYR A 69 -4.10 10.61 5.62
C TYR A 69 -4.55 10.85 4.17
N CYS A 70 -3.62 10.80 3.23
CA CYS A 70 -3.90 11.00 1.81
C CYS A 70 -2.93 10.18 0.96
N MET A 71 -3.20 10.08 -0.35
CA MET A 71 -2.34 9.31 -1.27
C MET A 71 -0.89 9.81 -1.25
N GLY A 72 0.05 8.89 -1.00
CA GLY A 72 1.49 9.14 -0.96
C GLY A 72 2.03 9.67 0.36
N ALA A 73 1.18 9.91 1.36
CA ALA A 73 1.63 10.49 2.62
C ALA A 73 2.18 9.49 3.64
N SER A 74 2.00 8.20 3.44
CA SER A 74 2.37 7.17 4.43
C SER A 74 3.84 7.25 4.84
N ILE A 75 4.75 7.36 3.87
CA ILE A 75 6.21 7.41 4.10
C ILE A 75 6.60 8.68 4.87
N SER A 76 6.15 9.83 4.40
CA SER A 76 6.52 11.12 5.00
C SER A 76 5.88 11.33 6.37
N SER A 77 4.63 10.91 6.58
CA SER A 77 3.97 10.98 7.89
C SER A 77 4.60 10.02 8.90
N LEU A 78 5.00 8.82 8.45
CA LEU A 78 5.77 7.89 9.26
C LEU A 78 7.09 8.51 9.70
N HIS A 79 7.87 9.03 8.75
CA HIS A 79 9.16 9.64 9.04
C HIS A 79 9.05 10.76 10.08
N GLY A 80 8.10 11.68 9.88
CA GLY A 80 7.86 12.77 10.83
C GLY A 80 7.47 12.27 12.22
N THR A 81 6.57 11.28 12.29
CA THR A 81 6.12 10.69 13.56
C THR A 81 7.28 10.00 14.28
N ALA A 82 8.07 9.19 13.57
CA ALA A 82 9.20 8.47 14.13
C ALA A 82 10.28 9.42 14.67
N LYS A 83 10.61 10.47 13.93
CA LYS A 83 11.56 11.52 14.38
C LYS A 83 11.11 12.22 15.65
N VAL A 84 9.83 12.57 15.76
CA VAL A 84 9.29 13.24 16.95
C VAL A 84 9.26 12.33 18.16
N ARG A 85 8.97 11.04 17.96
CA ARG A 85 8.85 10.05 19.05
C ARG A 85 10.16 9.37 19.41
N GLY A 86 11.15 9.35 18.52
CA GLY A 86 12.41 8.62 18.73
C GLY A 86 12.26 7.10 18.77
N GLU A 87 11.23 6.55 18.09
CA GLU A 87 10.88 5.12 18.12
C GLU A 87 10.84 4.56 16.68
N GLU A 88 11.91 4.79 15.89
CA GLU A 88 11.94 4.42 14.47
C GLU A 88 11.80 2.90 14.23
N ASP A 89 12.21 2.08 15.18
CA ASP A 89 12.15 0.61 15.17
C ASP A 89 10.75 0.00 15.37
N LYS A 90 9.76 0.80 15.71
CA LYS A 90 8.39 0.32 15.96
C LYS A 90 7.40 0.68 14.86
N TYR A 91 7.86 1.39 13.85
CA TYR A 91 7.00 1.98 12.84
C TYR A 91 7.36 1.51 11.44
N VAL A 92 6.34 1.18 10.66
CA VAL A 92 6.47 0.88 9.23
C VAL A 92 5.48 1.69 8.42
N SER A 93 5.83 2.05 7.19
CA SER A 93 4.87 2.56 6.22
C SER A 93 4.42 1.45 5.28
N VAL A 94 3.18 1.52 4.80
CA VAL A 94 2.67 0.64 3.74
C VAL A 94 2.08 1.50 2.65
N ILE A 95 2.57 1.30 1.42
CA ILE A 95 2.15 2.03 0.23
C ILE A 95 2.03 1.07 -0.96
N GLY A 96 1.08 1.28 -1.86
CA GLY A 96 0.97 0.50 -3.10
C GLY A 96 1.99 0.91 -4.15
N ASP A 97 2.29 0.00 -5.07
CA ASP A 97 3.20 0.19 -6.19
C ASP A 97 2.86 1.44 -7.03
N SER A 98 1.63 1.55 -7.47
CA SER A 98 1.15 2.70 -8.24
C SER A 98 1.23 4.01 -7.44
N THR A 99 0.79 4.00 -6.18
CA THR A 99 0.83 5.20 -5.32
C THR A 99 2.26 5.62 -5.01
N PHE A 100 3.18 4.66 -4.84
CA PHE A 100 4.59 4.94 -4.66
C PHE A 100 5.17 5.69 -5.85
N MET A 101 4.92 5.22 -7.07
CA MET A 101 5.39 5.87 -8.31
C MET A 101 4.77 7.25 -8.54
N HIS A 102 3.55 7.44 -8.10
CA HIS A 102 2.80 8.66 -8.29
C HIS A 102 3.16 9.76 -7.27
N SER A 103 3.34 9.42 -5.98
CA SER A 103 3.55 10.42 -4.92
C SER A 103 4.38 9.94 -3.71
N GLY A 104 4.78 8.68 -3.64
CA GLY A 104 5.58 8.15 -2.55
C GLY A 104 7.08 8.42 -2.67
N LEU A 105 7.59 8.60 -3.88
CA LEU A 105 9.02 8.81 -4.17
C LEU A 105 9.61 9.96 -3.37
N THR A 106 8.93 11.11 -3.33
CA THR A 106 9.38 12.31 -2.61
C THR A 106 9.47 12.08 -1.10
N GLY A 107 8.56 11.25 -0.56
CA GLY A 107 8.63 10.83 0.84
C GLY A 107 9.89 10.01 1.14
N LEU A 108 10.23 9.06 0.27
CA LEU A 108 11.43 8.23 0.43
C LEU A 108 12.72 9.05 0.29
N VAL A 109 12.77 9.98 -0.68
CA VAL A 109 13.88 10.94 -0.80
C VAL A 109 14.08 11.72 0.51
N ASN A 110 12.99 12.18 1.13
CA ASN A 110 13.07 12.92 2.38
C ASN A 110 13.56 12.04 3.54
N VAL A 111 13.16 10.77 3.62
CA VAL A 111 13.66 9.81 4.61
C VAL A 111 15.18 9.66 4.50
N VAL A 112 15.68 9.40 3.29
CA VAL A 112 17.13 9.23 3.03
C VAL A 112 17.90 10.52 3.33
N TYR A 113 17.43 11.65 2.81
CA TYR A 113 18.08 12.95 2.98
C TYR A 113 18.24 13.33 4.46
N ASN A 114 17.25 13.01 5.30
CA ASN A 114 17.25 13.36 6.73
C ASN A 114 17.75 12.22 7.63
N GLY A 115 18.39 11.20 7.08
CA GLY A 115 18.95 10.08 7.86
C GLY A 115 17.89 9.34 8.69
N GLY A 116 16.70 9.15 8.12
CA GLY A 116 15.64 8.35 8.74
C GLY A 116 15.98 6.87 8.71
N LYS A 117 15.46 6.11 9.68
CA LYS A 117 15.71 4.68 9.83
C LYS A 117 14.42 3.86 9.69
N THR A 118 13.41 4.43 9.05
CA THR A 118 12.10 3.79 8.91
C THR A 118 12.09 2.73 7.83
N THR A 119 11.35 1.66 8.07
CA THR A 119 11.09 0.59 7.10
C THR A 119 9.85 0.91 6.29
N ASN A 120 9.97 0.88 4.96
CA ASN A 120 8.91 1.24 4.04
C ASN A 120 8.51 0.03 3.20
N ILE A 121 7.26 -0.41 3.31
CA ILE A 121 6.74 -1.60 2.62
C ILE A 121 5.95 -1.16 1.39
N ILE A 122 6.44 -1.52 0.20
CA ILE A 122 5.73 -1.31 -1.05
C ILE A 122 4.97 -2.60 -1.37
N VAL A 123 3.64 -2.54 -1.38
CA VAL A 123 2.79 -3.68 -1.76
C VAL A 123 2.54 -3.66 -3.27
N ASP A 124 3.37 -4.42 -3.98
CA ASP A 124 3.37 -4.52 -5.44
C ASP A 124 2.45 -5.65 -5.91
N ASN A 125 1.27 -5.28 -6.41
CA ASN A 125 0.31 -6.20 -6.99
C ASN A 125 0.23 -6.11 -8.53
N SER A 126 1.16 -5.38 -9.13
CA SER A 126 1.33 -5.23 -10.59
C SER A 126 0.14 -4.60 -11.31
N ILE A 127 -0.71 -3.84 -10.60
CA ILE A 127 -1.87 -3.15 -11.20
C ILE A 127 -2.43 -2.08 -10.24
N THR A 128 -3.06 -1.04 -10.76
CA THR A 128 -3.85 -0.10 -9.97
C THR A 128 -5.26 -0.68 -9.78
N GLY A 129 -5.42 -1.51 -8.73
CA GLY A 129 -6.58 -2.40 -8.59
C GLY A 129 -7.89 -1.70 -8.20
N MET A 130 -7.86 -0.82 -7.18
CA MET A 130 -9.07 -0.27 -6.55
C MET A 130 -9.97 0.52 -7.52
N THR A 131 -9.38 1.22 -8.47
CA THR A 131 -10.06 2.13 -9.39
C THR A 131 -10.45 1.49 -10.73
N GLY A 132 -10.25 0.19 -10.90
CA GLY A 132 -10.69 -0.55 -12.08
C GLY A 132 -9.57 -1.23 -12.87
N HIS A 133 -8.46 -1.57 -12.25
CA HIS A 133 -7.36 -2.31 -12.84
C HIS A 133 -6.65 -1.56 -13.97
N GLN A 134 -6.31 -0.30 -13.74
CA GLN A 134 -5.52 0.50 -14.68
C GLN A 134 -4.04 0.07 -14.68
N ASP A 135 -3.43 0.14 -15.85
CA ASP A 135 -1.97 0.07 -15.96
C ASP A 135 -1.31 1.26 -15.24
N ASN A 136 -0.08 1.07 -14.79
CA ASN A 136 0.72 2.08 -14.12
C ASN A 136 2.17 2.03 -14.63
N PRO A 137 3.07 2.94 -14.27
CA PRO A 137 4.43 2.98 -14.80
C PRO A 137 5.26 1.69 -14.62
N LEU A 138 4.84 0.78 -13.75
CA LEU A 138 5.52 -0.50 -13.47
C LEU A 138 4.96 -1.67 -14.29
N THR A 139 3.87 -1.48 -15.04
CA THR A 139 3.22 -2.57 -15.79
C THR A 139 3.78 -2.78 -17.20
N GLY A 140 4.66 -1.88 -17.67
CA GLY A 140 5.26 -1.94 -19.01
C GLY A 140 4.30 -1.61 -20.15
N LYS A 141 3.20 -0.92 -19.84
CA LYS A 141 2.21 -0.44 -20.80
C LYS A 141 1.83 1.01 -20.54
N THR A 142 1.52 1.72 -21.63
CA THR A 142 0.89 3.04 -21.55
C THR A 142 -0.59 2.90 -21.17
N LEU A 143 -1.22 4.01 -20.81
CA LEU A 143 -2.67 4.06 -20.55
C LEU A 143 -3.51 3.59 -21.77
N MET A 144 -2.98 3.77 -22.98
CA MET A 144 -3.64 3.34 -24.24
C MET A 144 -3.31 1.88 -24.60
N GLY A 145 -2.56 1.15 -23.73
CA GLY A 145 -2.23 -0.26 -23.93
C GLY A 145 -1.00 -0.52 -24.80
N GLU A 146 -0.29 0.51 -25.25
CA GLU A 146 0.95 0.39 -26.02
C GLU A 146 2.10 -0.07 -25.12
N LYS A 147 3.12 -0.70 -25.69
CA LYS A 147 4.32 -1.11 -24.96
C LYS A 147 5.08 0.12 -24.47
N ALA A 148 5.41 0.15 -23.18
CA ALA A 148 6.20 1.18 -22.53
C ALA A 148 7.44 0.55 -21.86
N PRO A 149 8.48 1.35 -21.53
CA PRO A 149 9.57 0.88 -20.69
C PRO A 149 9.04 0.36 -19.36
N ASN A 150 9.54 -0.78 -18.92
CA ASN A 150 9.20 -1.34 -17.61
C ASN A 150 10.17 -0.76 -16.57
N LEU A 151 9.66 -0.02 -15.62
CA LEU A 151 10.44 0.54 -14.53
C LEU A 151 10.62 -0.52 -13.43
N CYS A 152 11.81 -0.54 -12.83
CA CYS A 152 12.16 -1.48 -11.77
C CYS A 152 12.14 -0.75 -10.41
N LEU A 153 11.30 -1.21 -9.49
CA LEU A 153 11.19 -0.60 -8.15
C LEU A 153 12.50 -0.67 -7.38
N GLU A 154 13.23 -1.78 -7.49
CA GLU A 154 14.50 -1.99 -6.82
C GLU A 154 15.55 -0.97 -7.27
N ASP A 155 15.61 -0.71 -8.57
CA ASP A 155 16.57 0.26 -9.14
C ASP A 155 16.17 1.69 -8.77
N ILE A 156 14.88 1.99 -8.77
CA ILE A 156 14.38 3.29 -8.32
C ILE A 156 14.76 3.52 -6.86
N CYS A 157 14.45 2.59 -5.96
CA CYS A 157 14.78 2.73 -4.54
C CYS A 157 16.28 2.88 -4.31
N ALA A 158 17.12 2.11 -5.04
CA ALA A 158 18.56 2.23 -4.97
C ALA A 158 19.06 3.60 -5.48
N SER A 159 18.48 4.11 -6.56
CA SER A 159 18.83 5.44 -7.10
C SER A 159 18.45 6.59 -6.16
N LEU A 160 17.46 6.38 -5.29
CA LEU A 160 17.08 7.33 -4.24
C LEU A 160 17.98 7.27 -3.00
N GLY A 161 18.94 6.33 -2.96
CA GLY A 161 19.94 6.23 -1.89
C GLY A 161 19.71 5.13 -0.86
N ILE A 162 18.74 4.25 -1.06
CA ILE A 162 18.59 3.05 -0.22
C ILE A 162 19.67 2.03 -0.62
N SER A 163 20.43 1.50 0.36
CA SER A 163 21.41 0.45 0.13
C SER A 163 20.74 -0.80 -0.45
N ARG A 164 21.35 -1.42 -1.46
CA ARG A 164 20.77 -2.59 -2.12
C ARG A 164 20.52 -3.78 -1.18
N GLU A 165 21.31 -3.92 -0.14
CA GLU A 165 21.12 -4.94 0.90
C GLU A 165 19.86 -4.73 1.74
N HIS A 166 19.36 -3.48 1.82
CA HIS A 166 18.14 -3.08 2.50
C HIS A 166 16.95 -2.86 1.56
N ILE A 167 17.06 -3.33 0.31
CA ILE A 167 15.95 -3.43 -0.63
C ILE A 167 15.60 -4.92 -0.79
N ARG A 168 14.57 -5.34 -0.08
CA ARG A 168 14.19 -6.76 0.00
C ARG A 168 12.93 -7.03 -0.81
N VAL A 169 12.97 -8.04 -1.66
CA VAL A 169 11.78 -8.49 -2.42
C VAL A 169 11.31 -9.80 -1.82
N VAL A 170 10.03 -9.88 -1.48
CA VAL A 170 9.45 -11.06 -0.82
C VAL A 170 8.04 -11.34 -1.36
N ASP A 171 7.69 -12.63 -1.49
CA ASP A 171 6.32 -13.04 -1.78
C ASP A 171 5.48 -12.98 -0.49
N PRO A 172 4.45 -12.12 -0.40
CA PRO A 172 3.62 -12.01 0.80
C PRO A 172 2.77 -13.26 1.11
N ALA A 173 2.76 -14.27 0.24
CA ALA A 173 2.17 -15.57 0.55
C ALA A 173 3.11 -16.45 1.38
N ASN A 174 4.43 -16.19 1.35
CA ASN A 174 5.40 -16.84 2.23
C ASN A 174 5.50 -16.08 3.56
N LEU A 175 4.57 -16.36 4.49
CA LEU A 175 4.46 -15.63 5.76
C LEU A 175 5.72 -15.77 6.63
N THR A 176 6.42 -16.89 6.55
CA THR A 176 7.64 -17.12 7.36
C THR A 176 8.77 -16.22 6.90
N GLU A 177 9.02 -16.16 5.61
CA GLU A 177 10.03 -15.30 5.01
C GLU A 177 9.69 -13.81 5.22
N LEU A 178 8.42 -13.45 4.95
CA LEU A 178 7.95 -12.09 5.15
C LEU A 178 8.15 -11.61 6.59
N GLU A 179 7.83 -12.45 7.59
CA GLU A 179 8.01 -12.13 9.00
C GLU A 179 9.49 -11.95 9.34
N SER A 180 10.37 -12.82 8.83
CA SER A 180 11.82 -12.70 9.04
C SER A 180 12.36 -11.41 8.45
N VAL A 181 12.03 -11.12 7.20
CA VAL A 181 12.49 -9.91 6.50
C VAL A 181 11.99 -8.63 7.19
N ILE A 182 10.73 -8.59 7.63
CA ILE A 182 10.22 -7.42 8.36
C ILE A 182 10.98 -7.22 9.68
N LYS A 183 11.25 -8.27 10.45
CA LYS A 183 12.01 -8.17 11.69
C LYS A 183 13.44 -7.69 11.48
N GLU A 184 14.12 -8.20 10.44
CA GLU A 184 15.47 -7.79 10.08
C GLU A 184 15.51 -6.29 9.73
N GLU A 185 14.64 -5.86 8.82
CA GLU A 185 14.67 -4.48 8.32
C GLU A 185 14.18 -3.45 9.34
N VAL A 186 13.22 -3.80 10.19
CA VAL A 186 12.76 -2.93 11.28
C VAL A 186 13.85 -2.73 12.34
N SER A 187 14.76 -3.71 12.50
CA SER A 187 15.89 -3.62 13.43
C SER A 187 17.13 -2.98 12.81
N ALA A 188 17.12 -2.67 11.52
CA ALA A 188 18.26 -2.07 10.83
C ALA A 188 18.44 -0.60 11.24
N ASP A 189 19.70 -0.16 11.36
CA ASP A 189 20.05 1.22 11.73
C ASP A 189 20.09 2.17 10.51
N CYS A 190 19.22 1.93 9.52
CA CYS A 190 19.12 2.70 8.29
C CYS A 190 17.71 2.65 7.70
N ALA A 191 17.46 3.49 6.68
CA ALA A 191 16.25 3.41 5.88
C ALA A 191 16.23 2.11 5.06
N SER A 192 15.10 1.43 5.03
CA SER A 192 14.92 0.19 4.28
C SER A 192 13.62 0.16 3.48
N VAL A 193 13.60 -0.68 2.45
CA VAL A 193 12.42 -0.90 1.59
C VAL A 193 12.17 -2.39 1.45
N ILE A 194 10.95 -2.82 1.74
CA ILE A 194 10.48 -4.17 1.50
C ILE A 194 9.45 -4.13 0.37
N ILE A 195 9.71 -4.79 -0.73
CA ILE A 195 8.79 -4.92 -1.87
C ILE A 195 8.05 -6.25 -1.72
N ALA A 196 6.83 -6.19 -1.21
CA ALA A 196 5.97 -7.37 -1.08
C ALA A 196 5.26 -7.60 -2.43
N ARG A 197 5.89 -8.43 -3.29
CA ARG A 197 5.51 -8.60 -4.70
C ARG A 197 4.72 -9.88 -4.94
N ARG A 198 3.49 -9.74 -5.37
CA ARG A 198 2.65 -10.82 -5.88
C ARG A 198 1.49 -10.24 -6.71
N PRO A 199 1.22 -10.73 -7.92
CA PRO A 199 0.14 -10.22 -8.77
C PRO A 199 -1.22 -10.21 -8.07
N CYS A 200 -2.05 -9.21 -8.39
CA CYS A 200 -3.42 -9.12 -7.91
C CYS A 200 -4.20 -10.41 -8.25
N ALA A 201 -4.88 -10.99 -7.26
CA ALA A 201 -5.64 -12.23 -7.43
C ALA A 201 -6.76 -12.17 -8.49
N LEU A 202 -7.18 -10.95 -8.88
CA LEU A 202 -8.20 -10.74 -9.90
C LEU A 202 -7.62 -10.60 -11.32
N LEU A 203 -6.31 -10.59 -11.48
CA LEU A 203 -5.68 -10.60 -12.81
C LEU A 203 -5.80 -12.00 -13.42
N LYS A 204 -6.19 -12.08 -14.71
CA LYS A 204 -6.32 -13.36 -15.44
C LYS A 204 -5.01 -14.17 -15.49
N THR A 205 -3.87 -13.51 -15.35
CA THR A 205 -2.53 -14.12 -15.34
C THR A 205 -2.12 -14.66 -13.96
N ALA A 206 -2.85 -14.30 -12.89
CA ALA A 206 -2.57 -14.78 -11.54
C ALA A 206 -3.06 -16.22 -11.28
N VAL A 207 -3.88 -16.74 -12.19
CA VAL A 207 -4.44 -18.11 -12.12
C VAL A 207 -3.57 -19.04 -12.97
N LYS A 208 -2.40 -19.43 -12.47
CA LYS A 208 -1.62 -20.57 -12.95
C LYS A 208 -1.03 -21.32 -11.77
#